data_ac7333512dd208f4afd74995b0c33b55
#
_entry.id   ac7333512dd208f4afd74995b0c33b55
#
_cell.length_a   1.000
_cell.length_b   1.000
_cell.length_c   1.000
_cell.angle_alpha   90.00
_cell.angle_beta   90.00
_cell.angle_gamma   90.00
#
_symmetry.space_group_name_H-M   'P 1'
#
loop_
_entity.id
_entity.type
_entity.pdbx_description
1 polymer ?
#
loop_
_entity_poly.entity_id
_entity_poly.type
_entity_poly.pdbx_seq_one_letter_code
_entity_poly.pdbx_strand_id
1 'polypeptide(L)'
;ELAWAADLVEFFFLQVQGSGRLTLPDGGVMRIGYDGQNGRDYTGIGKLMKDRGLIQAGSMQNIMQYLRAHPAEGAAIMNENKSFVFFRELTGAGPIGALGVPVTPEATVAADPKYIPLGAPVLLSLDRAEPNGIWIAQDTGGAIKGANRFDSFWGAGDRARGIAGGMSARGSALIL
;
A
#
# COMPACT_ATOMS: atom_id res chain seq x y z
N GLU A 1 8.22 -20.69 4.42
CA GLU A 1 7.02 -20.43 5.27
C GLU A 1 7.41 -19.52 6.43
N LEU A 2 6.71 -18.39 6.59
CA LEU A 2 6.96 -17.43 7.66
C LEU A 2 5.89 -17.51 8.75
N ALA A 3 4.62 -17.53 8.33
CA ALA A 3 3.46 -17.56 9.20
C ALA A 3 2.21 -18.01 8.43
N TRP A 4 1.15 -18.33 9.15
CA TRP A 4 -0.16 -18.62 8.59
C TRP A 4 -1.10 -17.45 8.83
N ALA A 5 -1.83 -17.04 7.79
CA ALA A 5 -2.80 -15.95 7.91
C ALA A 5 -4.14 -16.48 8.42
N ALA A 6 -4.64 -15.91 9.51
CA ALA A 6 -5.95 -16.24 10.06
C ALA A 6 -7.10 -15.62 9.25
N ASP A 7 -6.88 -14.47 8.62
CA ASP A 7 -7.86 -13.74 7.80
C ASP A 7 -7.29 -13.55 6.38
N LEU A 8 -7.89 -14.23 5.40
CA LEU A 8 -7.46 -14.17 4.01
C LEU A 8 -7.70 -12.78 3.37
N VAL A 9 -8.70 -12.04 3.84
CA VAL A 9 -8.99 -10.69 3.33
C VAL A 9 -7.92 -9.72 3.80
N GLU A 10 -7.56 -9.75 5.09
CA GLU A 10 -6.44 -8.95 5.61
C GLU A 10 -5.13 -9.31 4.90
N PHE A 11 -4.87 -10.60 4.69
CA PHE A 11 -3.67 -11.05 3.98
C PHE A 11 -3.63 -10.57 2.53
N PHE A 12 -4.76 -10.58 1.84
CA PHE A 12 -4.85 -10.04 0.48
C PHE A 12 -4.44 -8.56 0.43
N PHE A 13 -4.96 -7.75 1.34
CA PHE A 13 -4.59 -6.33 1.40
C PHE A 13 -3.15 -6.11 1.88
N LEU A 14 -2.63 -6.98 2.73
CA LEU A 14 -1.22 -6.96 3.12
C LEU A 14 -0.30 -7.17 1.92
N GLN A 15 -0.66 -8.08 1.00
CA GLN A 15 0.07 -8.26 -0.25
C GLN A 15 0.05 -7.00 -1.14
N VAL A 16 -1.10 -6.31 -1.21
CA VAL A 16 -1.21 -5.04 -1.96
C VAL A 16 -0.34 -3.95 -1.36
N GLN A 17 -0.24 -3.90 -0.03
CA GLN A 17 0.58 -2.92 0.70
C GLN A 17 2.08 -3.24 0.66
N GLY A 18 2.46 -4.50 0.51
CA GLY A 18 3.85 -4.95 0.44
C GLY A 18 4.60 -5.01 1.77
N SER A 19 4.03 -4.55 2.87
CA SER A 19 4.62 -4.65 4.21
C SER A 19 3.56 -4.59 5.29
N GLY A 20 3.86 -5.13 6.48
CA GLY A 20 2.95 -5.06 7.60
C GLY A 20 3.47 -5.68 8.90
N ARG A 21 2.57 -5.78 9.86
CA ARG A 21 2.81 -6.33 11.19
C ARG A 21 1.85 -7.49 11.41
N LEU A 22 2.39 -8.65 11.73
CA LEU A 22 1.62 -9.83 12.10
C LEU A 22 1.60 -9.93 13.62
N THR A 23 0.42 -10.00 14.22
CA THR A 23 0.28 -10.34 15.64
C THR A 23 0.31 -11.86 15.76
N LEU A 24 1.26 -12.35 16.51
CA LEU A 24 1.44 -13.79 16.74
C LEU A 24 0.54 -14.30 17.89
N PRO A 25 0.27 -15.61 17.98
CA PRO A 25 -0.58 -16.18 19.03
C PRO A 25 -0.08 -15.94 20.45
N ASP A 26 1.22 -15.76 20.64
CA ASP A 26 1.86 -15.44 21.92
C ASP A 26 1.81 -13.95 22.29
N GLY A 27 1.18 -13.12 21.44
CA GLY A 27 1.15 -11.67 21.58
C GLY A 27 2.38 -10.95 21.01
N GLY A 28 3.35 -11.67 20.49
CA GLY A 28 4.50 -11.12 19.80
C GLY A 28 4.11 -10.43 18.49
N VAL A 29 5.00 -9.63 17.94
CA VAL A 29 4.81 -8.95 16.67
C VAL A 29 5.95 -9.27 15.72
N MET A 30 5.62 -9.93 14.62
CA MET A 30 6.53 -10.12 13.49
C MET A 30 6.28 -9.02 12.45
N ARG A 31 7.33 -8.36 12.01
CA ARG A 31 7.25 -7.40 10.90
C ARG A 31 7.69 -8.09 9.63
N ILE A 32 6.91 -7.90 8.57
CA ILE A 32 7.23 -8.46 7.26
C ILE A 32 7.23 -7.36 6.20
N GLY A 33 8.06 -7.53 5.19
CA GLY A 33 8.16 -6.62 4.06
C GLY A 33 8.36 -7.39 2.77
N TYR A 34 8.17 -6.70 1.66
CA TYR A 34 8.29 -7.22 0.32
C TYR A 34 9.66 -7.89 0.09
N ASP A 35 9.64 -9.09 -0.47
CA ASP A 35 10.83 -9.84 -0.87
C ASP A 35 10.86 -10.14 -2.37
N GLY A 36 9.69 -10.20 -2.98
CA GLY A 36 9.54 -10.46 -4.41
C GLY A 36 8.09 -10.66 -4.81
N GLN A 37 7.85 -10.90 -6.07
CA GLN A 37 6.52 -11.22 -6.60
C GLN A 37 6.63 -12.27 -7.72
N ASN A 38 5.51 -12.92 -8.05
CA ASN A 38 5.45 -14.07 -8.95
C ASN A 38 5.51 -13.74 -10.46
N GLY A 39 5.77 -12.48 -10.85
CA GLY A 39 5.87 -12.04 -12.24
C GLY A 39 4.53 -11.89 -12.98
N ARG A 40 3.39 -11.99 -12.27
CA ARG A 40 2.06 -11.81 -12.86
C ARG A 40 1.58 -10.38 -12.70
N ASP A 41 0.76 -9.93 -13.63
CA ASP A 41 0.17 -8.60 -13.59
C ASP A 41 -0.80 -8.44 -12.42
N TYR A 42 -0.80 -7.25 -11.84
CA TYR A 42 -1.72 -6.88 -10.78
C TYR A 42 -3.10 -6.53 -11.34
N THR A 43 -4.14 -7.12 -10.77
CA THR A 43 -5.54 -6.78 -11.03
C THR A 43 -6.14 -6.07 -9.82
N GLY A 44 -6.55 -4.81 -10.00
CA GLY A 44 -7.23 -4.03 -8.95
C GLY A 44 -8.66 -4.49 -8.73
N ILE A 45 -8.89 -5.33 -7.73
CA ILE A 45 -10.22 -5.91 -7.46
C ILE A 45 -11.27 -4.85 -7.11
N GLY A 46 -10.88 -3.72 -6.51
CA GLY A 46 -11.81 -2.62 -6.22
C GLY A 46 -12.46 -2.03 -7.47
N LYS A 47 -11.68 -1.84 -8.54
CA LYS A 47 -12.23 -1.44 -9.85
C LYS A 47 -13.13 -2.52 -10.42
N LEU A 48 -12.69 -3.77 -10.41
CA LEU A 48 -13.45 -4.91 -10.89
C LEU A 48 -14.82 -5.03 -10.21
N MET A 49 -14.86 -4.93 -8.89
CA MET A 49 -16.09 -5.01 -8.09
C MET A 49 -17.05 -3.85 -8.39
N LYS A 50 -16.50 -2.64 -8.59
CA LYS A 50 -17.28 -1.47 -8.99
C LYS A 50 -17.86 -1.63 -10.38
N ASP A 51 -17.08 -2.09 -11.34
CA ASP A 51 -17.50 -2.32 -12.72
C ASP A 51 -18.60 -3.40 -12.81
N ARG A 52 -18.63 -4.35 -11.87
CA ARG A 52 -19.69 -5.37 -11.70
C ARG A 52 -20.89 -4.92 -10.89
N GLY A 53 -20.89 -3.71 -10.35
CA GLY A 53 -21.98 -3.18 -9.51
C GLY A 53 -22.08 -3.82 -8.13
N LEU A 54 -21.04 -4.52 -7.65
CA LEU A 54 -21.02 -5.18 -6.35
C LEU A 54 -20.81 -4.20 -5.20
N ILE A 55 -20.13 -3.09 -5.47
CA ILE A 55 -19.90 -2.00 -4.50
C ILE A 55 -20.11 -0.65 -5.19
N GLN A 56 -20.60 0.34 -4.44
CA GLN A 56 -20.80 1.71 -4.95
C GLN A 56 -19.51 2.55 -4.82
N ALA A 57 -18.80 2.43 -3.71
CA ALA A 57 -17.55 3.14 -3.44
C ALA A 57 -16.39 2.17 -3.28
N GLY A 58 -15.27 2.45 -3.94
CA GLY A 58 -14.07 1.62 -3.94
C GLY A 58 -13.14 1.85 -2.75
N SER A 59 -13.64 2.28 -1.57
CA SER A 59 -12.81 2.36 -0.38
C SER A 59 -12.39 0.96 0.08
N MET A 60 -11.20 0.84 0.65
CA MET A 60 -10.70 -0.43 1.18
C MET A 60 -11.69 -1.07 2.16
N GLN A 61 -12.31 -0.26 3.03
CA GLN A 61 -13.28 -0.72 4.01
C GLN A 61 -14.51 -1.38 3.36
N ASN A 62 -15.07 -0.75 2.32
CA ASN A 62 -16.23 -1.29 1.61
C ASN A 62 -15.89 -2.59 0.88
N ILE A 63 -14.71 -2.67 0.28
CA ILE A 63 -14.23 -3.89 -0.37
C ILE A 63 -14.10 -5.02 0.67
N MET A 64 -13.40 -4.77 1.78
CA MET A 64 -13.21 -5.76 2.84
C MET A 64 -14.54 -6.22 3.44
N GLN A 65 -15.48 -5.30 3.66
CA GLN A 65 -16.82 -5.62 4.17
C GLN A 65 -17.56 -6.56 3.21
N TYR A 66 -17.54 -6.27 1.92
CA TYR A 66 -18.18 -7.12 0.91
C TYR A 66 -17.56 -8.51 0.87
N LEU A 67 -16.22 -8.61 0.80
CA LEU A 67 -15.49 -9.87 0.73
C LEU A 67 -15.79 -10.77 1.95
N ARG A 68 -15.90 -10.19 3.14
CA ARG A 68 -16.26 -10.92 4.37
C ARG A 68 -17.72 -11.34 4.43
N ALA A 69 -18.63 -10.52 3.88
CA ALA A 69 -20.04 -10.84 3.81
C ALA A 69 -20.36 -11.96 2.78
N HIS A 70 -19.49 -12.15 1.78
CA HIS A 70 -19.65 -13.11 0.69
C HIS A 70 -18.40 -13.99 0.51
N PRO A 71 -18.07 -14.91 1.45
CA PRO A 71 -16.76 -15.56 1.50
C PRO A 71 -16.39 -16.34 0.23
N ALA A 72 -17.32 -17.08 -0.35
CA ALA A 72 -17.08 -17.89 -1.56
C ALA A 72 -16.84 -17.01 -2.79
N GLU A 73 -17.69 -16.01 -3.01
CA GLU A 73 -17.54 -15.04 -4.09
C GLU A 73 -16.32 -14.14 -3.86
N GLY A 74 -16.10 -13.71 -2.61
CA GLY A 74 -14.93 -12.93 -2.22
C GLY A 74 -13.61 -13.64 -2.52
N ALA A 75 -13.53 -14.94 -2.23
CA ALA A 75 -12.36 -15.74 -2.60
C ALA A 75 -12.16 -15.79 -4.12
N ALA A 76 -13.22 -15.97 -4.89
CA ALA A 76 -13.15 -15.95 -6.35
C ALA A 76 -12.67 -14.59 -6.88
N ILE A 77 -13.20 -13.50 -6.34
CA ILE A 77 -12.80 -12.12 -6.71
C ILE A 77 -11.32 -11.86 -6.37
N MET A 78 -10.88 -12.20 -5.17
CA MET A 78 -9.46 -12.04 -4.78
C MET A 78 -8.54 -12.84 -5.70
N ASN A 79 -8.94 -14.04 -6.14
CA ASN A 79 -8.18 -14.89 -7.04
C ASN A 79 -8.10 -14.37 -8.49
N GLU A 80 -8.85 -13.35 -8.87
CA GLU A 80 -8.70 -12.68 -10.16
C GLU A 80 -7.44 -11.83 -10.22
N ASN A 81 -6.95 -11.36 -9.07
CA ASN A 81 -5.59 -10.82 -8.98
C ASN A 81 -4.58 -11.98 -9.00
N LYS A 82 -3.86 -12.13 -10.12
CA LYS A 82 -2.85 -13.18 -10.29
C LYS A 82 -1.48 -12.80 -9.71
N SER A 83 -1.28 -11.53 -9.37
CA SER A 83 -0.05 -11.08 -8.72
C SER A 83 -0.01 -11.58 -7.28
N PHE A 84 1.08 -12.21 -6.90
CA PHE A 84 1.30 -12.71 -5.54
C PHE A 84 2.64 -12.17 -5.02
N VAL A 85 2.61 -11.57 -3.84
CA VAL A 85 3.78 -10.98 -3.18
C VAL A 85 4.34 -11.96 -2.15
N PHE A 86 5.64 -12.18 -2.22
CA PHE A 86 6.40 -12.91 -1.21
C PHE A 86 6.98 -11.93 -0.19
N PHE A 87 7.09 -12.39 1.05
CA PHE A 87 7.55 -11.57 2.15
C PHE A 87 8.80 -12.15 2.80
N ARG A 88 9.56 -11.28 3.43
CA ARG A 88 10.62 -11.63 4.38
C ARG A 88 10.37 -10.96 5.71
N GLU A 89 10.90 -11.55 6.77
CA GLU A 89 10.89 -10.91 8.09
C GLU A 89 11.80 -9.68 8.10
N LEU A 90 11.31 -8.60 8.72
CA LEU A 90 12.06 -7.36 8.90
C LEU A 90 12.57 -7.27 10.34
N THR A 91 13.85 -7.48 10.54
CA THR A 91 14.52 -7.40 11.85
C THR A 91 15.09 -6.02 12.17
N GLY A 92 15.24 -5.14 11.17
CA GLY A 92 15.75 -3.76 11.31
C GLY A 92 14.69 -2.71 11.65
N ALA A 93 15.03 -1.43 11.54
CA ALA A 93 14.11 -0.32 11.74
C ALA A 93 13.16 -0.17 10.55
N GLY A 94 11.84 -0.07 10.82
CA GLY A 94 10.79 0.30 9.86
C GLY A 94 10.62 -0.60 8.62
N PRO A 95 9.61 -0.33 7.80
CA PRO A 95 9.52 -0.87 6.44
C PRO A 95 10.67 -0.34 5.58
N ILE A 96 11.14 -1.16 4.64
CA ILE A 96 12.20 -0.77 3.70
C ILE A 96 11.54 -0.41 2.37
N GLY A 97 11.82 0.80 1.88
CA GLY A 97 11.38 1.25 0.56
C GLY A 97 12.26 0.72 -0.57
N ALA A 98 11.87 0.99 -1.82
CA ALA A 98 12.60 0.55 -3.02
C ALA A 98 14.02 1.13 -3.11
N LEU A 99 14.31 2.23 -2.43
CA LEU A 99 15.66 2.79 -2.27
C LEU A 99 16.58 1.91 -1.40
N GLY A 100 16.04 0.88 -0.72
CA GLY A 100 16.81 0.00 0.16
C GLY A 100 17.03 0.56 1.58
N VAL A 101 16.37 1.66 1.92
CA VAL A 101 16.44 2.29 3.25
C VAL A 101 15.09 2.30 3.94
N PRO A 102 15.04 2.40 5.28
CA PRO A 102 13.79 2.52 6.00
C PRO A 102 13.00 3.77 5.55
N VAL A 103 11.71 3.57 5.29
CA VAL A 103 10.80 4.69 5.02
C VAL A 103 10.41 5.39 6.31
N THR A 104 10.35 6.71 6.27
CA THR A 104 10.04 7.55 7.41
C THR A 104 8.62 8.10 7.30
N PRO A 105 7.78 7.94 8.35
CA PRO A 105 6.46 8.55 8.38
C PRO A 105 6.52 10.06 8.14
N GLU A 106 5.55 10.58 7.39
CA GLU A 106 5.40 12.01 7.09
C GLU A 106 6.62 12.66 6.39
N ALA A 107 7.51 11.82 5.81
CA ALA A 107 8.69 12.28 5.10
C ALA A 107 9.00 11.47 3.82
N THR A 108 8.45 10.27 3.69
CA THR A 108 8.69 9.41 2.53
C THR A 108 7.48 9.35 1.61
N VAL A 109 7.70 9.48 0.31
CA VAL A 109 6.72 9.20 -0.73
C VAL A 109 7.17 8.06 -1.64
N ALA A 110 6.22 7.27 -2.13
CA ALA A 110 6.40 6.42 -3.27
C ALA A 110 6.07 7.21 -4.56
N ALA A 111 6.89 7.03 -5.59
CA ALA A 111 6.76 7.71 -6.87
C ALA A 111 7.11 6.78 -8.04
N ASP A 112 6.82 7.19 -9.26
CA ASP A 112 7.24 6.47 -10.46
C ASP A 112 8.71 6.80 -10.78
N PRO A 113 9.65 5.84 -10.67
CA PRO A 113 11.08 6.11 -10.87
C PRO A 113 11.43 6.47 -12.32
N LYS A 114 10.49 6.31 -13.25
CA LYS A 114 10.64 6.79 -14.63
C LYS A 114 10.69 8.33 -14.71
N TYR A 115 10.05 9.01 -13.77
CA TYR A 115 9.91 10.47 -13.76
C TYR A 115 10.61 11.10 -12.55
N ILE A 116 10.60 10.42 -11.41
CA ILE A 116 11.12 10.93 -10.14
C ILE A 116 12.22 9.98 -9.67
N PRO A 117 13.49 10.39 -9.72
CA PRO A 117 14.59 9.54 -9.24
C PRO A 117 14.42 9.16 -7.77
N LEU A 118 14.72 7.91 -7.43
CA LEU A 118 14.76 7.50 -6.03
C LEU A 118 15.83 8.31 -5.28
N GLY A 119 15.49 8.80 -4.09
CA GLY A 119 16.30 9.69 -3.28
C GLY A 119 16.03 11.18 -3.52
N ALA A 120 15.29 11.55 -4.57
CA ALA A 120 14.99 12.95 -4.86
C ALA A 120 14.09 13.58 -3.79
N PRO A 121 14.41 14.81 -3.32
CA PRO A 121 13.46 15.61 -2.55
C PRO A 121 12.39 16.16 -3.49
N VAL A 122 11.14 16.10 -3.02
CA VAL A 122 9.96 16.58 -3.76
C VAL A 122 9.15 17.51 -2.87
N LEU A 123 8.94 18.74 -3.32
CA LEU A 123 8.00 19.66 -2.67
C LEU A 123 6.61 19.45 -3.24
N LEU A 124 5.68 19.01 -2.38
CA LEU A 124 4.27 18.87 -2.71
C LEU A 124 3.49 20.12 -2.30
N SER A 125 2.68 20.64 -3.23
CA SER A 125 1.75 21.75 -3.02
C SER A 125 0.36 21.32 -3.50
N LEU A 126 -0.51 20.96 -2.56
CA LEU A 126 -1.75 20.24 -2.83
C LEU A 126 -2.95 20.98 -2.22
N ASP A 127 -4.14 20.68 -2.72
CA ASP A 127 -5.43 21.18 -2.23
C ASP A 127 -5.86 20.63 -0.85
N ARG A 128 -5.01 19.80 -0.24
CA ARG A 128 -5.15 19.25 1.09
C ARG A 128 -3.91 19.58 1.92
N ALA A 129 -4.08 19.96 3.18
CA ALA A 129 -3.01 20.50 4.00
C ALA A 129 -1.99 19.46 4.45
N GLU A 130 -2.44 18.25 4.81
CA GLU A 130 -1.58 17.24 5.44
C GLU A 130 -0.37 16.81 4.61
N PRO A 131 -0.48 16.58 3.28
CA PRO A 131 0.66 16.16 2.50
C PRO A 131 1.51 17.31 1.94
N ASN A 132 1.21 18.58 2.26
CA ASN A 132 2.02 19.70 1.81
C ASN A 132 3.39 19.72 2.52
N GLY A 133 4.43 19.97 1.76
CA GLY A 133 5.79 20.05 2.27
C GLY A 133 6.79 19.23 1.48
N ILE A 134 7.98 19.06 2.04
CA ILE A 134 9.09 18.32 1.41
C ILE A 134 9.02 16.85 1.82
N TRP A 135 9.07 16.00 0.81
CA TRP A 135 9.08 14.55 0.92
C TRP A 135 10.27 13.97 0.17
N ILE A 136 10.75 12.81 0.56
CA ILE A 136 11.80 12.09 -0.17
C ILE A 136 11.20 10.91 -0.91
N ALA A 137 11.48 10.79 -2.21
CA ALA A 137 11.06 9.67 -3.03
C ALA A 137 11.92 8.44 -2.70
N GLN A 138 11.50 7.62 -1.73
CA GLN A 138 12.28 6.46 -1.26
C GLN A 138 11.62 5.12 -1.62
N ASP A 139 10.43 5.17 -2.23
CA ASP A 139 9.68 3.96 -2.53
C ASP A 139 9.01 4.03 -3.91
N THR A 140 8.51 2.89 -4.37
CA THR A 140 7.76 2.74 -5.62
C THR A 140 6.56 1.84 -5.40
N GLY A 141 5.66 1.78 -6.38
CA GLY A 141 4.54 0.83 -6.33
C GLY A 141 4.03 0.49 -7.73
N GLY A 142 3.48 -0.70 -7.89
CA GLY A 142 2.93 -1.18 -9.16
C GLY A 142 1.82 -0.28 -9.72
N ALA A 143 1.01 0.32 -8.83
CA ALA A 143 -0.06 1.25 -9.17
C ALA A 143 0.37 2.73 -9.18
N ILE A 144 1.62 3.04 -8.76
CA ILE A 144 2.14 4.41 -8.69
C ILE A 144 2.87 4.72 -9.99
N LYS A 145 2.11 5.18 -10.97
CA LYS A 145 2.59 5.42 -12.33
C LYS A 145 2.26 6.83 -12.80
N GLY A 146 3.22 7.46 -13.50
CA GLY A 146 3.08 8.79 -14.08
C GLY A 146 3.86 9.88 -13.35
N ALA A 147 4.05 11.02 -14.02
CA ALA A 147 4.89 12.13 -13.56
C ALA A 147 4.36 12.84 -12.31
N ASN A 148 3.05 12.81 -12.07
CA ASN A 148 2.41 13.51 -10.96
C ASN A 148 1.54 12.53 -10.12
N ARG A 149 2.12 11.38 -9.79
CA ARG A 149 1.51 10.38 -8.90
C ARG A 149 2.45 10.09 -7.75
N PHE A 150 1.98 10.40 -6.53
CA PHE A 150 2.71 10.18 -5.29
C PHE A 150 1.80 9.49 -4.28
N ASP A 151 2.34 8.54 -3.53
CA ASP A 151 1.67 7.94 -2.38
C ASP A 151 2.51 8.22 -1.14
N SER A 152 1.95 9.01 -0.22
CA SER A 152 2.62 9.46 1.00
C SER A 152 2.55 8.43 2.11
N PHE A 153 3.67 8.18 2.78
CA PHE A 153 3.76 7.23 3.88
C PHE A 153 3.49 7.93 5.22
N TRP A 154 2.43 7.51 5.91
CA TRP A 154 1.96 8.12 7.17
C TRP A 154 2.36 7.33 8.42
N GLY A 155 3.05 6.17 8.25
CA GLY A 155 3.42 5.30 9.35
C GLY A 155 2.34 4.27 9.70
N ALA A 156 2.26 3.92 10.97
CA ALA A 156 1.34 2.92 11.49
C ALA A 156 0.45 3.50 12.61
N GLY A 157 -0.65 2.80 12.92
CA GLY A 157 -1.61 3.18 13.95
C GLY A 157 -2.83 3.91 13.41
N ASP A 158 -3.77 4.23 14.29
CA ASP A 158 -5.09 4.72 13.92
C ASP A 158 -5.06 6.11 13.24
N ARG A 159 -4.19 7.01 13.70
CA ARG A 159 -4.00 8.31 13.06
C ARG A 159 -3.52 8.16 11.61
N ALA A 160 -2.48 7.34 11.39
CA ALA A 160 -1.96 7.08 10.05
C ALA A 160 -3.01 6.43 9.14
N ARG A 161 -3.76 5.45 9.67
CA ARG A 161 -4.86 4.79 8.96
C ARG A 161 -5.97 5.76 8.59
N GLY A 162 -6.34 6.67 9.48
CA GLY A 162 -7.35 7.69 9.24
C GLY A 162 -6.96 8.66 8.12
N ILE A 163 -5.70 9.13 8.13
CA ILE A 163 -5.18 10.03 7.10
C ILE A 163 -5.05 9.29 5.76
N ALA A 164 -4.36 8.15 5.74
CA ALA A 164 -4.08 7.39 4.52
C ALA A 164 -5.36 6.85 3.87
N GLY A 165 -6.33 6.36 4.65
CA GLY A 165 -7.58 5.80 4.14
C GLY A 165 -8.48 6.81 3.40
N GLY A 166 -8.35 8.09 3.73
CA GLY A 166 -9.04 9.20 3.06
C GLY A 166 -8.13 10.05 2.15
N MET A 167 -6.88 9.61 1.91
CA MET A 167 -5.92 10.42 1.17
C MET A 167 -6.27 10.45 -0.32
N SER A 168 -6.71 11.61 -0.77
CA SER A 168 -6.83 11.98 -2.17
C SER A 168 -6.63 13.48 -2.26
N ALA A 169 -5.63 13.93 -2.97
CA ALA A 169 -5.31 15.34 -3.13
C ALA A 169 -4.80 15.62 -4.55
N ARG A 170 -4.94 16.85 -4.98
CA ARG A 170 -4.49 17.32 -6.29
C ARG A 170 -3.65 18.59 -6.16
N GLY A 171 -2.73 18.77 -7.07
CA GLY A 171 -1.88 19.96 -7.10
C GLY A 171 -0.62 19.74 -7.91
N SER A 172 0.48 20.32 -7.46
CA SER A 172 1.77 20.28 -8.13
C SER A 172 2.86 19.66 -7.27
N ALA A 173 3.86 19.09 -7.93
CA ALA A 173 5.08 18.59 -7.32
C ALA A 173 6.28 19.26 -7.99
N LEU A 174 7.25 19.71 -7.20
CA LEU A 174 8.53 20.23 -7.67
C LEU A 174 9.64 19.31 -7.16
N ILE A 175 10.47 18.82 -8.07
CA ILE A 175 11.69 18.08 -7.73
C ILE A 175 12.77 19.14 -7.43
N LEU A 176 13.42 19.04 -6.28
CA LEU A 176 14.45 19.97 -5.81
C LEU A 176 15.86 19.48 -6.14
#